data_b875d6015d5617389c92e1c4406782df
#
_entry.id   b875d6015d5617389c92e1c4406782df
#
_cell.length_a   1.000
_cell.length_b   1.000
_cell.length_c   1.000
_cell.angle_alpha   90.00
_cell.angle_beta   90.00
_cell.angle_gamma   90.00
#
_symmetry.space_group_name_H-M   'P 1'
#
loop_
_entity.id
_entity.type
_entity.pdbx_description
1 polymer ?
#
loop_
_entity_poly.entity_id
_entity_poly.type
_entity_poly.pdbx_seq_one_letter_code
_entity_poly.pdbx_strand_id
1 'polypeptide(L)'
;MTQLRINPPSDKQKLFLKANTRHVGFGGARGGGKSWSVRTKAKLLALRYGKDQHPNKETGIRILIVRRTYPELINNHINILRAELLGIAKYNDKDKVLKFVNGSTINFTYCDSDKDLDRLQGVEYDVIFLDEATQLSEHQMKVITACCRGVNNFPKRIYYTCNPGGQGHGYIKRIFIDKRYEDGEDAKDYTFIQSLVTDNKVLMESQPEYIKQLEALPPKLRDAWLFGRWDIFEGQFFEEFRLSPDPLLCEQAGITEEEALDQRRFTHVIKPFDLNSGERRGWNIMRSYDFGYGKPFSLGYWAVDYEGTLYRIMEMYGCTQTPNEGVKWSPDEQFRRVAEFEREHPWLKGRKIIDSVADPAIFDASRGESVADTAMRYGIYFTPGDNHRIPGWMQVHYRFQFDENGYPRMYVFENCKAFIRTIPLMMFSDTKPEDLDTDLEDHVADEVRYMCMSRPITPIIPQKRDMIISDPLNQYTQAQLRRGYK
;
A
#
# COMPACT_ATOMS: atom_id res chain seq x y z
N MET A 1 -25.35 -30.86 28.68
CA MET A 1 -24.37 -29.77 28.50
C MET A 1 -24.05 -29.67 27.01
N THR A 2 -24.32 -28.52 26.41
CA THR A 2 -23.99 -28.27 24.98
C THR A 2 -22.49 -28.20 24.87
N GLN A 3 -21.86 -29.14 24.12
CA GLN A 3 -20.42 -29.14 23.91
C GLN A 3 -20.09 -28.31 22.67
N LEU A 4 -19.21 -27.28 22.82
CA LEU A 4 -18.65 -26.54 21.70
C LEU A 4 -17.63 -27.42 20.98
N ARG A 5 -17.90 -27.79 19.72
CA ARG A 5 -16.94 -28.48 18.86
C ARG A 5 -16.11 -27.43 18.09
N ILE A 6 -14.80 -27.54 18.17
CA ILE A 6 -13.87 -26.75 17.41
C ILE A 6 -13.06 -27.65 16.51
N ASN A 7 -13.08 -27.46 15.22
CA ASN A 7 -12.28 -28.22 14.28
C ASN A 7 -10.78 -28.00 14.58
N PRO A 8 -9.92 -29.01 14.35
CA PRO A 8 -8.48 -28.86 14.58
C PRO A 8 -7.91 -27.70 13.76
N PRO A 9 -7.24 -26.74 14.42
CA PRO A 9 -6.60 -25.62 13.70
C PRO A 9 -5.33 -26.06 12.97
N SER A 10 -5.03 -25.45 11.82
CA SER A 10 -3.73 -25.57 11.18
C SER A 10 -2.61 -24.95 12.03
N ASP A 11 -1.36 -25.18 11.69
CA ASP A 11 -0.24 -24.70 12.51
C ASP A 11 -0.20 -23.16 12.54
N LYS A 12 -0.50 -22.48 11.44
CA LYS A 12 -0.60 -20.99 11.40
C LYS A 12 -1.79 -20.49 12.21
N GLN A 13 -2.93 -21.18 12.15
CA GLN A 13 -4.08 -20.87 12.99
C GLN A 13 -3.78 -21.09 14.49
N LYS A 14 -3.02 -22.15 14.85
CA LYS A 14 -2.55 -22.35 16.23
C LYS A 14 -1.68 -21.18 16.72
N LEU A 15 -0.76 -20.68 15.87
CA LEU A 15 0.05 -19.51 16.20
C LEU A 15 -0.84 -18.29 16.46
N PHE A 16 -1.81 -18.01 15.59
CA PHE A 16 -2.77 -16.92 15.77
C PHE A 16 -3.59 -17.07 17.06
N LEU A 17 -4.09 -18.26 17.34
CA LEU A 17 -4.85 -18.53 18.56
C LEU A 17 -3.99 -18.35 19.83
N LYS A 18 -2.70 -18.57 19.77
CA LYS A 18 -1.75 -18.37 20.89
C LYS A 18 -1.23 -16.94 20.99
N ALA A 19 -1.22 -16.18 19.88
CA ALA A 19 -0.67 -14.82 19.85
C ALA A 19 -1.36 -13.90 20.87
N ASN A 20 -0.57 -13.11 21.61
CA ASN A 20 -1.05 -12.32 22.73
C ASN A 20 -0.37 -10.93 22.84
N THR A 21 0.36 -10.49 21.84
CA THR A 21 0.82 -9.11 21.69
C THR A 21 -0.37 -8.16 21.52
N ARG A 22 -0.16 -6.87 21.72
CA ARG A 22 -1.22 -5.86 21.62
C ARG A 22 -1.84 -5.81 20.23
N HIS A 23 -1.03 -5.88 19.18
CA HIS A 23 -1.42 -5.88 17.77
C HIS A 23 -0.96 -7.17 17.10
N VAL A 24 -1.90 -7.93 16.56
CA VAL A 24 -1.63 -9.20 15.87
C VAL A 24 -2.17 -9.16 14.46
N GLY A 25 -1.28 -9.14 13.48
CA GLY A 25 -1.61 -9.31 12.05
C GLY A 25 -1.65 -10.79 11.66
N PHE A 26 -2.68 -11.19 10.93
CA PHE A 26 -2.84 -12.54 10.40
C PHE A 26 -3.28 -12.48 8.94
N GLY A 27 -2.37 -12.74 8.02
CA GLY A 27 -2.67 -12.52 6.62
C GLY A 27 -1.59 -12.96 5.65
N GLY A 28 -1.77 -12.55 4.41
CA GLY A 28 -0.86 -12.80 3.30
C GLY A 28 -1.57 -13.28 2.05
N ALA A 29 -2.40 -14.33 2.11
CA ALA A 29 -3.06 -14.89 0.93
C ALA A 29 -4.55 -15.17 1.18
N ARG A 30 -5.33 -15.37 0.09
CA ARG A 30 -6.73 -15.84 0.19
C ARG A 30 -6.75 -17.32 0.59
N GLY A 31 -7.84 -17.75 1.24
CA GLY A 31 -8.03 -19.16 1.59
C GLY A 31 -7.29 -19.65 2.84
N GLY A 32 -6.47 -18.83 3.52
CA GLY A 32 -5.70 -19.19 4.72
C GLY A 32 -6.52 -19.43 5.99
N GLY A 33 -7.87 -19.44 5.94
CA GLY A 33 -8.73 -19.73 7.09
C GLY A 33 -8.82 -18.60 8.13
N LYS A 34 -8.58 -17.33 7.72
CA LYS A 34 -8.51 -16.16 8.61
C LYS A 34 -9.80 -15.89 9.38
N SER A 35 -10.95 -15.79 8.71
CA SER A 35 -12.24 -15.51 9.36
C SER A 35 -12.68 -16.61 10.31
N TRP A 36 -12.33 -17.89 10.03
CA TRP A 36 -12.51 -19.00 10.99
C TRP A 36 -11.69 -18.75 12.27
N SER A 37 -10.45 -18.31 12.13
CA SER A 37 -9.56 -18.02 13.25
C SER A 37 -10.07 -16.87 14.12
N VAL A 38 -10.60 -15.82 13.50
CA VAL A 38 -11.27 -14.68 14.19
C VAL A 38 -12.42 -15.21 15.04
N ARG A 39 -13.37 -15.94 14.43
CA ARG A 39 -14.52 -16.49 15.15
C ARG A 39 -14.09 -17.41 16.30
N THR A 40 -13.12 -18.27 16.05
CA THR A 40 -12.62 -19.22 17.05
C THR A 40 -11.94 -18.49 18.21
N LYS A 41 -11.06 -17.52 17.93
CA LYS A 41 -10.40 -16.72 18.99
C LYS A 41 -11.42 -15.92 19.79
N ALA A 42 -12.41 -15.30 19.15
CA ALA A 42 -13.46 -14.54 19.82
C ALA A 42 -14.30 -15.43 20.75
N LYS A 43 -14.70 -16.63 20.29
CA LYS A 43 -15.42 -17.60 21.12
C LYS A 43 -14.60 -18.03 22.35
N LEU A 44 -13.34 -18.38 22.15
CA LEU A 44 -12.45 -18.82 23.24
C LEU A 44 -12.24 -17.71 24.28
N LEU A 45 -12.07 -16.47 23.85
CA LEU A 45 -11.93 -15.33 24.76
C LEU A 45 -13.24 -15.07 25.52
N ALA A 46 -14.39 -15.05 24.84
CA ALA A 46 -15.70 -14.85 25.47
C ALA A 46 -16.02 -15.93 26.52
N LEU A 47 -15.67 -17.19 26.25
CA LEU A 47 -15.88 -18.28 27.21
C LEU A 47 -14.91 -18.19 28.40
N ARG A 48 -13.67 -17.73 28.16
CA ARG A 48 -12.63 -17.70 29.18
C ARG A 48 -12.81 -16.57 30.19
N TYR A 49 -13.22 -15.37 29.74
CA TYR A 49 -13.21 -14.14 30.53
C TYR A 49 -14.64 -13.67 30.88
N GLY A 50 -15.25 -14.35 31.84
CA GLY A 50 -16.58 -14.01 32.34
C GLY A 50 -16.59 -12.90 33.39
N LYS A 51 -17.80 -12.48 33.78
CA LYS A 51 -18.05 -11.42 34.77
C LYS A 51 -17.39 -11.69 36.13
N ASP A 52 -17.22 -12.96 36.51
CA ASP A 52 -16.61 -13.32 37.79
C ASP A 52 -15.13 -12.90 37.89
N GLN A 53 -14.49 -12.65 36.76
CA GLN A 53 -13.11 -12.16 36.67
C GLN A 53 -13.02 -10.63 36.50
N HIS A 54 -14.16 -9.95 36.37
CA HIS A 54 -14.20 -8.49 36.32
C HIS A 54 -14.13 -7.90 37.75
N PRO A 55 -13.40 -6.78 38.00
CA PRO A 55 -13.28 -6.19 39.32
C PRO A 55 -14.62 -5.94 40.02
N ASN A 56 -15.61 -5.47 39.27
CA ASN A 56 -16.96 -5.16 39.77
C ASN A 56 -17.96 -6.32 39.55
N LYS A 57 -17.58 -7.42 38.95
CA LYS A 57 -18.43 -8.59 38.61
C LYS A 57 -19.69 -8.24 37.78
N GLU A 58 -19.68 -7.11 37.10
CA GLU A 58 -20.83 -6.59 36.33
C GLU A 58 -20.90 -7.20 34.91
N THR A 59 -19.77 -7.19 34.22
CA THR A 59 -19.68 -7.61 32.81
C THR A 59 -18.53 -8.58 32.60
N GLY A 60 -18.66 -9.48 31.63
CA GLY A 60 -17.54 -10.24 31.07
C GLY A 60 -16.80 -9.42 30.00
N ILE A 61 -15.84 -10.04 29.32
CA ILE A 61 -15.05 -9.41 28.26
C ILE A 61 -15.94 -8.89 27.14
N ARG A 62 -15.64 -7.69 26.66
CA ARG A 62 -16.32 -7.06 25.53
C ARG A 62 -15.46 -7.15 24.28
N ILE A 63 -15.94 -7.90 23.31
CA ILE A 63 -15.25 -8.16 22.04
C ILE A 63 -16.00 -7.42 20.94
N LEU A 64 -15.25 -6.82 20.01
CA LEU A 64 -15.78 -6.20 18.79
C LEU A 64 -15.23 -6.95 17.57
N ILE A 65 -16.10 -7.24 16.59
CA ILE A 65 -15.71 -7.72 15.26
C ILE A 65 -16.19 -6.68 14.24
N VAL A 66 -15.27 -6.18 13.43
CA VAL A 66 -15.51 -5.15 12.40
C VAL A 66 -15.22 -5.71 11.03
N ARG A 67 -16.06 -5.37 10.07
CA ARG A 67 -15.82 -5.52 8.64
C ARG A 67 -16.21 -4.25 7.88
N ARG A 68 -15.81 -4.13 6.62
CA ARG A 68 -16.19 -2.98 5.80
C ARG A 68 -17.71 -2.89 5.66
N THR A 69 -18.36 -3.98 5.24
CA THR A 69 -19.80 -3.96 4.95
C THR A 69 -20.61 -4.87 5.86
N TYR A 70 -21.88 -4.48 6.10
CA TYR A 70 -22.78 -5.28 6.93
C TYR A 70 -23.18 -6.64 6.32
N PRO A 71 -23.48 -6.78 5.01
CA PRO A 71 -23.74 -8.08 4.39
C PRO A 71 -22.61 -9.08 4.55
N GLU A 72 -21.37 -8.63 4.41
CA GLU A 72 -20.20 -9.48 4.63
C GLU A 72 -20.05 -9.90 6.09
N LEU A 73 -20.33 -8.99 7.02
CA LEU A 73 -20.29 -9.27 8.45
C LEU A 73 -21.32 -10.35 8.83
N ILE A 74 -22.56 -10.25 8.30
CA ILE A 74 -23.61 -11.26 8.51
C ILE A 74 -23.17 -12.61 7.99
N ASN A 75 -22.73 -12.68 6.73
CA ASN A 75 -22.44 -13.95 6.07
C ASN A 75 -21.20 -14.63 6.65
N ASN A 76 -20.15 -13.87 6.94
CA ASN A 76 -18.87 -14.44 7.38
C ASN A 76 -18.75 -14.65 8.89
N HIS A 77 -19.54 -13.94 9.72
CA HIS A 77 -19.41 -14.00 11.16
C HIS A 77 -20.72 -14.29 11.90
N ILE A 78 -21.74 -13.42 11.71
CA ILE A 78 -22.93 -13.45 12.58
C ILE A 78 -23.69 -14.76 12.43
N ASN A 79 -24.05 -15.15 11.20
CA ASN A 79 -24.85 -16.36 10.96
C ASN A 79 -24.12 -17.62 11.45
N ILE A 80 -22.81 -17.69 11.21
CA ILE A 80 -22.00 -18.84 11.59
C ILE A 80 -21.89 -18.92 13.11
N LEU A 81 -21.57 -17.80 13.79
CA LEU A 81 -21.46 -17.77 15.25
C LEU A 81 -22.80 -18.04 15.95
N ARG A 82 -23.92 -17.58 15.38
CA ARG A 82 -25.27 -17.92 15.89
C ARG A 82 -25.52 -19.41 15.87
N ALA A 83 -25.18 -20.07 14.76
CA ALA A 83 -25.35 -21.52 14.62
C ALA A 83 -24.41 -22.29 15.57
N GLU A 84 -23.13 -21.93 15.63
CA GLU A 84 -22.13 -22.61 16.45
C GLU A 84 -22.32 -22.41 17.96
N LEU A 85 -22.95 -21.31 18.39
CA LEU A 85 -23.15 -20.93 19.79
C LEU A 85 -24.60 -21.14 20.26
N LEU A 86 -25.40 -21.88 19.50
CA LEU A 86 -26.78 -22.19 19.89
C LEU A 86 -26.81 -22.87 21.29
N GLY A 87 -27.57 -22.28 22.21
CA GLY A 87 -27.64 -22.72 23.61
C GLY A 87 -26.48 -22.27 24.51
N ILE A 88 -25.46 -21.60 23.97
CA ILE A 88 -24.33 -21.05 24.71
C ILE A 88 -24.41 -19.51 24.81
N ALA A 89 -24.82 -18.85 23.72
CA ALA A 89 -25.00 -17.42 23.67
C ALA A 89 -26.29 -17.04 22.93
N LYS A 90 -26.89 -15.89 23.28
CA LYS A 90 -28.10 -15.36 22.65
C LYS A 90 -27.75 -14.15 21.80
N TYR A 91 -28.15 -14.18 20.53
CA TYR A 91 -27.98 -13.05 19.64
C TYR A 91 -29.13 -12.04 19.79
N ASN A 92 -28.80 -10.77 19.93
CA ASN A 92 -29.73 -9.65 19.87
C ASN A 92 -29.56 -8.95 18.54
N ASP A 93 -30.57 -9.02 17.67
CA ASP A 93 -30.50 -8.46 16.33
C ASP A 93 -30.56 -6.94 16.31
N LYS A 94 -31.27 -6.33 17.27
CA LYS A 94 -31.34 -4.86 17.38
C LYS A 94 -30.00 -4.25 17.72
N ASP A 95 -29.31 -4.83 18.72
CA ASP A 95 -28.03 -4.32 19.24
C ASP A 95 -26.82 -4.91 18.49
N LYS A 96 -27.05 -5.87 17.56
CA LYS A 96 -25.97 -6.58 16.83
C LYS A 96 -24.95 -7.20 17.79
N VAL A 97 -25.41 -7.91 18.82
CA VAL A 97 -24.55 -8.49 19.88
C VAL A 97 -24.91 -9.93 20.22
N LEU A 98 -23.90 -10.76 20.38
CA LEU A 98 -24.00 -12.08 21.02
C LEU A 98 -23.70 -11.92 22.53
N LYS A 99 -24.66 -12.28 23.38
CA LYS A 99 -24.55 -12.24 24.84
C LYS A 99 -24.40 -13.64 25.38
N PHE A 100 -23.32 -13.87 26.12
CA PHE A 100 -23.01 -15.17 26.76
C PHE A 100 -23.59 -15.19 28.19
N VAL A 101 -23.85 -16.38 28.70
CA VAL A 101 -24.38 -16.60 30.07
C VAL A 101 -23.41 -16.06 31.13
N ASN A 102 -22.10 -16.11 30.88
CA ASN A 102 -21.07 -15.56 31.78
C ASN A 102 -20.92 -14.04 31.73
N GLY A 103 -21.79 -13.33 31.02
CA GLY A 103 -21.79 -11.87 30.90
C GLY A 103 -20.87 -11.31 29.80
N SER A 104 -20.11 -12.16 29.09
CA SER A 104 -19.27 -11.72 27.97
C SER A 104 -20.11 -11.35 26.75
N THR A 105 -19.58 -10.50 25.88
CA THR A 105 -20.26 -10.07 24.66
C THR A 105 -19.33 -10.12 23.43
N ILE A 106 -19.90 -10.51 22.29
CA ILE A 106 -19.29 -10.27 20.97
C ILE A 106 -20.21 -9.32 20.22
N ASN A 107 -19.71 -8.10 19.98
CA ASN A 107 -20.39 -7.04 19.28
C ASN A 107 -19.96 -7.01 17.82
N PHE A 108 -20.86 -6.60 16.93
CA PHE A 108 -20.62 -6.56 15.50
C PHE A 108 -20.90 -5.16 14.97
N THR A 109 -19.96 -4.61 14.21
CA THR A 109 -20.15 -3.34 13.52
C THR A 109 -19.48 -3.36 12.16
N TYR A 110 -19.88 -2.46 11.29
CA TYR A 110 -19.24 -2.24 9.99
C TYR A 110 -18.78 -0.80 9.87
N CYS A 111 -17.83 -0.55 8.97
CA CYS A 111 -17.31 0.77 8.69
C CYS A 111 -17.03 0.88 7.18
N ASP A 112 -18.00 1.39 6.42
CA ASP A 112 -17.86 1.61 4.99
C ASP A 112 -17.41 3.04 4.67
N SER A 113 -17.71 3.98 5.57
CA SER A 113 -17.33 5.38 5.49
C SER A 113 -16.97 5.94 6.87
N ASP A 114 -16.31 7.10 6.90
CA ASP A 114 -15.93 7.78 8.16
C ASP A 114 -17.14 8.17 9.02
N LYS A 115 -18.32 8.38 8.43
CA LYS A 115 -19.58 8.60 9.16
C LYS A 115 -19.98 7.43 10.05
N ASP A 116 -19.55 6.21 9.70
CA ASP A 116 -19.82 5.04 10.51
C ASP A 116 -19.05 5.01 11.82
N LEU A 117 -17.95 5.77 11.91
CA LEU A 117 -17.13 5.89 13.12
C LEU A 117 -17.89 6.57 14.28
N ASP A 118 -18.89 7.40 14.00
CA ASP A 118 -19.72 8.05 15.01
C ASP A 118 -20.39 7.05 15.97
N ARG A 119 -20.70 5.84 15.47
CA ARG A 119 -21.29 4.76 16.28
C ARG A 119 -20.34 4.21 17.34
N LEU A 120 -19.05 4.45 17.19
CA LEU A 120 -18.01 3.96 18.09
C LEU A 120 -17.60 5.01 19.12
N GLN A 121 -18.10 6.24 19.03
CA GLN A 121 -17.79 7.29 19.98
C GLN A 121 -18.27 6.91 21.38
N GLY A 122 -17.38 7.02 22.36
CA GLY A 122 -17.67 6.72 23.76
C GLY A 122 -17.80 5.24 24.13
N VAL A 123 -17.62 4.32 23.16
CA VAL A 123 -17.68 2.87 23.43
C VAL A 123 -16.28 2.32 23.74
N GLU A 124 -16.23 1.32 24.62
CA GLU A 124 -15.00 0.67 25.02
C GLU A 124 -15.09 -0.84 24.79
N TYR A 125 -14.01 -1.41 24.28
CA TYR A 125 -13.86 -2.85 24.04
C TYR A 125 -12.52 -3.33 24.57
N ASP A 126 -12.50 -4.58 25.06
CA ASP A 126 -11.28 -5.21 25.51
C ASP A 126 -10.48 -5.81 24.36
N VAL A 127 -11.18 -6.41 23.39
CA VAL A 127 -10.57 -7.04 22.22
C VAL A 127 -11.32 -6.60 20.96
N ILE A 128 -10.56 -6.21 19.95
CA ILE A 128 -11.08 -5.79 18.65
C ILE A 128 -10.50 -6.69 17.55
N PHE A 129 -11.37 -7.16 16.67
CA PHE A 129 -11.00 -7.86 15.44
C PHE A 129 -11.39 -6.99 14.24
N LEU A 130 -10.41 -6.59 13.45
CA LEU A 130 -10.58 -5.97 12.13
C LEU A 130 -10.43 -7.06 11.08
N ASP A 131 -11.56 -7.61 10.61
CA ASP A 131 -11.53 -8.66 9.59
C ASP A 131 -11.48 -8.03 8.20
N GLU A 132 -10.49 -8.43 7.39
CA GLU A 132 -10.08 -7.78 6.15
C GLU A 132 -9.70 -6.31 6.34
N ALA A 133 -8.81 -6.06 7.30
CA ALA A 133 -8.41 -4.73 7.74
C ALA A 133 -7.90 -3.82 6.61
N THR A 134 -7.29 -4.37 5.57
CA THR A 134 -6.83 -3.60 4.41
C THR A 134 -7.95 -2.95 3.59
N GLN A 135 -9.21 -3.32 3.81
CA GLN A 135 -10.36 -2.65 3.20
C GLN A 135 -10.77 -1.36 3.93
N LEU A 136 -10.28 -1.16 5.16
CA LEU A 136 -10.50 0.05 5.95
C LEU A 136 -9.34 1.02 5.72
N SER A 137 -9.62 2.33 5.74
CA SER A 137 -8.56 3.34 5.70
C SER A 137 -7.72 3.34 6.98
N GLU A 138 -6.51 3.90 6.93
CA GLU A 138 -5.67 4.08 8.11
C GLU A 138 -6.40 4.87 9.21
N HIS A 139 -7.10 5.96 8.83
CA HIS A 139 -7.89 6.76 9.76
C HIS A 139 -8.97 5.92 10.45
N GLN A 140 -9.74 5.15 9.70
CA GLN A 140 -10.77 4.26 10.24
C GLN A 140 -10.17 3.24 11.21
N MET A 141 -9.07 2.60 10.85
CA MET A 141 -8.39 1.65 11.73
C MET A 141 -7.89 2.30 13.02
N LYS A 142 -7.28 3.49 12.95
CA LYS A 142 -6.80 4.23 14.13
C LYS A 142 -7.94 4.60 15.07
N VAL A 143 -9.06 5.11 14.55
CA VAL A 143 -10.23 5.47 15.37
C VAL A 143 -10.88 4.24 16.01
N ILE A 144 -11.08 3.17 15.26
CA ILE A 144 -11.67 1.93 15.78
C ILE A 144 -10.77 1.33 16.87
N THR A 145 -9.46 1.28 16.66
CA THR A 145 -8.52 0.70 17.61
C THR A 145 -8.34 1.52 18.88
N ALA A 146 -8.58 2.83 18.84
CA ALA A 146 -8.63 3.69 20.02
C ALA A 146 -9.74 3.30 21.00
N CYS A 147 -10.79 2.58 20.54
CA CYS A 147 -11.82 2.02 21.41
C CYS A 147 -11.34 0.80 22.21
N CYS A 148 -10.12 0.27 21.95
CA CYS A 148 -9.53 -0.83 22.72
C CYS A 148 -8.97 -0.35 24.05
N ARG A 149 -9.85 -0.09 24.98
CA ARG A 149 -9.56 0.47 26.31
C ARG A 149 -10.57 -0.05 27.35
N GLY A 150 -10.39 0.29 28.60
CA GLY A 150 -11.31 -0.03 29.70
C GLY A 150 -10.56 -0.30 30.99
N VAL A 151 -11.21 0.00 32.10
CA VAL A 151 -10.66 -0.14 33.47
C VAL A 151 -11.01 -1.50 34.02
N ASN A 152 -10.37 -2.56 33.49
CA ASN A 152 -10.51 -3.94 33.95
C ASN A 152 -9.23 -4.73 33.65
N ASN A 153 -9.14 -5.96 34.19
CA ASN A 153 -7.97 -6.84 34.02
C ASN A 153 -8.05 -7.75 32.78
N PHE A 154 -9.01 -7.52 31.87
CA PHE A 154 -9.09 -8.28 30.64
C PHE A 154 -8.01 -7.84 29.65
N PRO A 155 -7.56 -8.76 28.77
CA PRO A 155 -6.55 -8.43 27.77
C PRO A 155 -7.04 -7.33 26.82
N LYS A 156 -6.17 -6.34 26.54
CA LYS A 156 -6.42 -5.29 25.55
C LYS A 156 -5.63 -5.64 24.29
N ARG A 157 -6.33 -6.15 23.27
CA ARG A 157 -5.69 -6.67 22.06
C ARG A 157 -6.47 -6.35 20.80
N ILE A 158 -5.75 -6.16 19.72
CA ILE A 158 -6.29 -5.87 18.40
C ILE A 158 -5.76 -6.91 17.42
N TYR A 159 -6.66 -7.54 16.71
CA TYR A 159 -6.36 -8.56 15.70
C TYR A 159 -6.78 -8.05 14.33
N TYR A 160 -5.86 -8.11 13.38
CA TYR A 160 -6.06 -7.69 11.99
C TYR A 160 -5.96 -8.90 11.10
N THR A 161 -7.01 -9.25 10.37
CA THR A 161 -6.84 -10.14 9.23
C THR A 161 -6.70 -9.33 7.97
N CYS A 162 -5.83 -9.74 7.07
CA CYS A 162 -5.50 -8.92 5.91
C CYS A 162 -5.03 -9.74 4.73
N ASN A 163 -5.27 -9.20 3.54
CA ASN A 163 -4.65 -9.59 2.29
C ASN A 163 -4.02 -8.33 1.67
N PRO A 164 -3.03 -8.47 0.77
CA PRO A 164 -2.54 -7.33 0.00
C PRO A 164 -3.67 -6.65 -0.80
N GLY A 165 -3.64 -5.33 -0.91
CA GLY A 165 -4.62 -4.50 -1.63
C GLY A 165 -5.59 -3.76 -0.70
N GLY A 166 -6.32 -2.78 -1.26
CA GLY A 166 -7.28 -1.95 -0.56
C GLY A 166 -6.68 -0.71 0.12
N GLN A 167 -7.55 0.19 0.59
CA GLN A 167 -7.19 1.52 1.13
C GLN A 167 -6.18 1.46 2.30
N GLY A 168 -6.30 0.45 3.17
CA GLY A 168 -5.41 0.28 4.32
C GLY A 168 -4.14 -0.52 4.05
N HIS A 169 -3.88 -0.88 2.78
CA HIS A 169 -2.71 -1.67 2.41
C HIS A 169 -1.40 -1.06 2.92
N GLY A 170 -1.20 0.24 2.68
CA GLY A 170 0.02 0.95 3.09
C GLY A 170 0.26 0.92 4.60
N TYR A 171 -0.79 1.15 5.39
CA TYR A 171 -0.71 1.11 6.84
C TYR A 171 -0.38 -0.29 7.37
N ILE A 172 -1.09 -1.32 6.90
CA ILE A 172 -0.86 -2.72 7.29
C ILE A 172 0.54 -3.18 6.86
N LYS A 173 0.97 -2.82 5.63
CA LYS A 173 2.33 -3.11 5.15
C LYS A 173 3.37 -2.45 6.04
N ARG A 174 3.22 -1.17 6.36
CA ARG A 174 4.15 -0.41 7.21
C ARG A 174 4.37 -1.08 8.56
N ILE A 175 3.28 -1.39 9.30
CA ILE A 175 3.38 -1.87 10.69
C ILE A 175 3.73 -3.37 10.80
N PHE A 176 3.29 -4.21 9.86
CA PHE A 176 3.44 -5.66 9.98
C PHE A 176 4.49 -6.27 9.04
N ILE A 177 4.66 -5.73 7.84
CA ILE A 177 5.57 -6.29 6.83
C ILE A 177 6.91 -5.56 6.87
N ASP A 178 6.89 -4.25 6.68
CA ASP A 178 8.09 -3.41 6.67
C ASP A 178 8.63 -3.15 8.07
N LYS A 179 7.79 -3.35 9.12
CA LYS A 179 8.12 -3.14 10.55
C LYS A 179 8.70 -1.75 10.80
N ARG A 180 8.13 -0.75 10.16
CA ARG A 180 8.47 0.65 10.37
C ARG A 180 7.46 1.27 11.33
N TYR A 181 7.95 1.69 12.48
CA TYR A 181 7.14 2.20 13.57
C TYR A 181 7.31 3.71 13.69
N GLU A 182 6.22 4.39 14.00
CA GLU A 182 6.16 5.83 14.26
C GLU A 182 6.36 6.11 15.76
N ASP A 183 6.54 7.39 16.11
CA ASP A 183 6.66 7.78 17.51
C ASP A 183 5.40 7.35 18.31
N GLY A 184 5.62 6.65 19.41
CA GLY A 184 4.56 6.08 20.25
C GLY A 184 4.19 4.62 19.88
N GLU A 185 4.75 4.05 18.83
CA GLU A 185 4.61 2.63 18.49
C GLU A 185 5.84 1.83 18.98
N ASP A 186 5.65 0.77 19.77
CA ASP A 186 6.74 -0.14 20.20
C ASP A 186 6.69 -1.43 19.36
N ALA A 187 7.80 -1.78 18.72
CA ALA A 187 7.95 -3.01 17.93
C ALA A 187 7.50 -4.29 18.67
N LYS A 188 7.65 -4.31 20.00
CA LYS A 188 7.26 -5.45 20.85
C LYS A 188 5.75 -5.68 20.89
N ASP A 189 4.97 -4.64 20.61
CA ASP A 189 3.52 -4.71 20.61
C ASP A 189 2.96 -5.36 19.34
N TYR A 190 3.75 -5.55 18.31
CA TYR A 190 3.31 -6.02 16.99
C TYR A 190 3.82 -7.42 16.67
N THR A 191 2.93 -8.28 16.22
CA THR A 191 3.26 -9.62 15.70
C THR A 191 2.54 -9.85 14.39
N PHE A 192 3.25 -10.31 13.37
CA PHE A 192 2.66 -10.74 12.10
C PHE A 192 2.81 -12.25 11.91
N ILE A 193 1.73 -12.89 11.51
CA ILE A 193 1.68 -14.32 11.19
C ILE A 193 1.22 -14.43 9.74
N GLN A 194 2.14 -14.78 8.86
CA GLN A 194 1.82 -15.05 7.46
C GLN A 194 1.02 -16.35 7.34
N SER A 195 -0.06 -16.31 6.57
CA SER A 195 -0.90 -17.47 6.26
C SER A 195 -1.19 -17.50 4.76
N LEU A 196 -0.76 -18.57 4.13
CA LEU A 196 -0.98 -18.86 2.72
C LEU A 196 -2.11 -19.89 2.55
N VAL A 197 -2.59 -20.06 1.33
CA VAL A 197 -3.61 -21.06 1.00
C VAL A 197 -3.13 -22.46 1.35
N THR A 198 -1.85 -22.76 1.14
CA THR A 198 -1.20 -24.04 1.43
C THR A 198 -1.17 -24.39 2.93
N ASP A 199 -1.28 -23.39 3.80
CA ASP A 199 -1.37 -23.60 5.25
C ASP A 199 -2.75 -24.13 5.69
N ASN A 200 -3.78 -24.00 4.83
CA ASN A 200 -5.14 -24.44 5.12
C ASN A 200 -5.39 -25.87 4.60
N LYS A 201 -4.93 -26.86 5.34
CA LYS A 201 -5.05 -28.29 4.98
C LYS A 201 -6.49 -28.71 4.67
N VAL A 202 -7.48 -28.18 5.43
CA VAL A 202 -8.90 -28.50 5.21
C VAL A 202 -9.36 -28.05 3.84
N LEU A 203 -8.99 -26.85 3.40
CA LEU A 203 -9.31 -26.35 2.08
C LEU A 203 -8.58 -27.15 1.00
N MET A 204 -7.31 -27.46 1.22
CA MET A 204 -6.50 -28.24 0.29
C MET A 204 -7.04 -29.66 0.07
N GLU A 205 -7.53 -30.32 1.13
CA GLU A 205 -8.13 -31.65 1.05
C GLU A 205 -9.53 -31.63 0.42
N SER A 206 -10.33 -30.59 0.74
CA SER A 206 -11.72 -30.47 0.25
C SER A 206 -11.85 -29.89 -1.16
N GLN A 207 -10.91 -29.04 -1.57
CA GLN A 207 -10.92 -28.32 -2.86
C GLN A 207 -9.51 -28.21 -3.46
N PRO A 208 -8.87 -29.30 -3.89
CA PRO A 208 -7.52 -29.28 -4.45
C PRO A 208 -7.41 -28.44 -5.71
N GLU A 209 -8.51 -28.27 -6.46
CA GLU A 209 -8.55 -27.42 -7.67
C GLU A 209 -8.47 -25.92 -7.36
N TYR A 210 -8.65 -25.51 -6.10
CA TYR A 210 -8.64 -24.09 -5.73
C TYR A 210 -7.26 -23.44 -5.98
N ILE A 211 -6.16 -24.16 -5.78
CA ILE A 211 -4.81 -23.69 -6.14
C ILE A 211 -4.71 -23.41 -7.64
N LYS A 212 -5.16 -24.34 -8.47
CA LYS A 212 -5.13 -24.16 -9.93
C LYS A 212 -5.94 -22.94 -10.37
N GLN A 213 -7.07 -22.68 -9.71
CA GLN A 213 -7.84 -21.46 -9.95
C GLN A 213 -7.05 -20.20 -9.61
N LEU A 214 -6.30 -20.19 -8.49
CA LEU A 214 -5.43 -19.06 -8.13
C LEU A 214 -4.22 -18.93 -9.08
N GLU A 215 -3.65 -20.03 -9.54
CA GLU A 215 -2.56 -20.05 -10.52
C GLU A 215 -2.98 -19.49 -11.88
N ALA A 216 -4.24 -19.71 -12.27
CA ALA A 216 -4.82 -19.22 -13.51
C ALA A 216 -5.17 -17.71 -13.49
N LEU A 217 -5.07 -17.06 -12.33
CA LEU A 217 -5.31 -15.62 -12.22
C LEU A 217 -4.23 -14.81 -12.96
N PRO A 218 -4.55 -13.57 -13.36
CA PRO A 218 -3.53 -12.63 -13.84
C PRO A 218 -2.34 -12.57 -12.88
N PRO A 219 -1.10 -12.44 -13.37
CA PRO A 219 0.12 -12.57 -12.56
C PRO A 219 0.10 -11.79 -11.23
N LYS A 220 -0.43 -10.58 -11.23
CA LYS A 220 -0.52 -9.71 -10.02
C LYS A 220 -1.49 -10.26 -8.98
N LEU A 221 -2.69 -10.66 -9.40
CA LEU A 221 -3.67 -11.26 -8.50
C LEU A 221 -3.16 -12.59 -7.95
N ARG A 222 -2.53 -13.39 -8.79
CA ARG A 222 -1.87 -14.62 -8.37
C ARG A 222 -0.81 -14.34 -7.31
N ASP A 223 0.07 -13.38 -7.54
CA ASP A 223 1.17 -13.02 -6.64
C ASP A 223 0.64 -12.50 -5.29
N ALA A 224 -0.39 -11.67 -5.31
CA ALA A 224 -1.03 -11.19 -4.08
C ALA A 224 -1.83 -12.29 -3.36
N TRP A 225 -2.60 -13.12 -4.09
CA TRP A 225 -3.56 -14.01 -3.47
C TRP A 225 -3.04 -15.43 -3.21
N LEU A 226 -2.08 -15.92 -4.02
CA LEU A 226 -1.46 -17.23 -3.84
C LEU A 226 -0.20 -17.11 -2.98
N PHE A 227 0.68 -16.17 -3.28
CA PHE A 227 1.97 -16.03 -2.61
C PHE A 227 1.97 -14.98 -1.48
N GLY A 228 0.91 -14.18 -1.35
CA GLY A 228 0.78 -13.17 -0.30
C GLY A 228 1.84 -12.07 -0.41
N ARG A 229 2.21 -11.66 -1.62
CA ARG A 229 3.16 -10.58 -1.87
C ARG A 229 2.53 -9.23 -1.56
N TRP A 230 3.24 -8.38 -0.85
CA TRP A 230 2.79 -7.07 -0.41
C TRP A 230 3.29 -5.91 -1.27
N ASP A 231 4.18 -6.16 -2.21
CA ASP A 231 4.72 -5.13 -3.10
C ASP A 231 3.89 -4.95 -4.38
N ILE A 232 2.97 -5.86 -4.64
CA ILE A 232 2.08 -5.89 -5.81
C ILE A 232 0.66 -6.15 -5.34
N PHE A 233 -0.29 -5.28 -5.69
CA PHE A 233 -1.69 -5.44 -5.32
C PHE A 233 -2.64 -4.93 -6.41
N GLU A 234 -3.89 -5.39 -6.36
CA GLU A 234 -4.95 -4.99 -7.29
C GLU A 234 -5.31 -3.51 -7.10
N GLY A 235 -5.41 -2.75 -8.19
CA GLY A 235 -5.73 -1.33 -8.16
C GLY A 235 -4.54 -0.40 -7.98
N GLN A 236 -3.31 -0.92 -7.96
CA GLN A 236 -2.10 -0.10 -7.96
C GLN A 236 -1.98 0.67 -9.27
N PHE A 237 -1.79 1.99 -9.19
CA PHE A 237 -1.74 2.85 -10.36
C PHE A 237 -0.42 2.68 -11.14
N PHE A 238 0.73 2.76 -10.46
CA PHE A 238 2.05 2.57 -11.08
C PHE A 238 2.52 1.12 -10.93
N GLU A 239 1.90 0.27 -11.71
CA GLU A 239 2.11 -1.19 -11.64
C GLU A 239 3.50 -1.65 -12.09
N GLU A 240 4.19 -0.83 -12.89
CA GLU A 240 5.54 -1.11 -13.40
C GLU A 240 6.63 -0.86 -12.35
N PHE A 241 6.34 -0.01 -11.35
CA PHE A 241 7.35 0.41 -10.38
C PHE A 241 7.80 -0.75 -9.48
N ARG A 242 9.11 -0.93 -9.37
CA ARG A 242 9.75 -1.99 -8.56
C ARG A 242 10.75 -1.40 -7.57
N LEU A 243 10.59 -1.75 -6.29
CA LEU A 243 11.51 -1.37 -5.21
C LEU A 243 12.80 -2.17 -5.22
N SER A 244 12.75 -3.40 -5.68
CA SER A 244 13.86 -4.34 -5.84
C SER A 244 13.75 -5.04 -7.19
N PRO A 245 14.79 -5.74 -7.67
CA PRO A 245 14.71 -6.51 -8.89
C PRO A 245 13.51 -7.47 -8.88
N ASP A 246 12.76 -7.50 -9.99
CA ASP A 246 11.60 -8.39 -10.12
C ASP A 246 12.10 -9.83 -10.31
N PRO A 247 11.80 -10.75 -9.36
CA PRO A 247 12.33 -12.12 -9.40
C PRO A 247 11.93 -12.90 -10.66
N LEU A 248 10.71 -12.66 -11.18
CA LEU A 248 10.24 -13.36 -12.39
C LEU A 248 10.99 -12.89 -13.64
N LEU A 249 11.24 -11.57 -13.73
CA LEU A 249 12.00 -11.00 -14.84
C LEU A 249 13.48 -11.42 -14.76
N CYS A 250 14.04 -11.52 -13.56
CA CYS A 250 15.39 -12.03 -13.34
C CYS A 250 15.50 -13.49 -13.77
N GLU A 251 14.56 -14.36 -13.39
CA GLU A 251 14.50 -15.76 -13.81
C GLU A 251 14.41 -15.89 -15.34
N GLN A 252 13.53 -15.12 -15.99
CA GLN A 252 13.39 -15.09 -17.44
C GLN A 252 14.65 -14.63 -18.15
N ALA A 253 15.41 -13.71 -17.55
CA ALA A 253 16.68 -13.22 -18.07
C ALA A 253 17.88 -14.12 -17.72
N GLY A 254 17.69 -15.14 -16.88
CA GLY A 254 18.74 -16.06 -16.44
C GLY A 254 19.78 -15.43 -15.53
N ILE A 255 19.41 -14.41 -14.74
CA ILE A 255 20.29 -13.71 -13.78
C ILE A 255 19.68 -13.76 -12.38
N THR A 256 20.53 -13.64 -11.38
CA THR A 256 20.10 -13.51 -9.98
C THR A 256 19.58 -12.10 -9.67
N GLU A 257 18.81 -11.94 -8.60
CA GLU A 257 18.38 -10.61 -8.12
C GLU A 257 19.58 -9.73 -7.70
N GLU A 258 20.64 -10.33 -7.17
CA GLU A 258 21.88 -9.63 -6.81
C GLU A 258 22.60 -9.08 -8.03
N GLU A 259 22.77 -9.90 -9.07
CA GLU A 259 23.33 -9.47 -10.37
C GLU A 259 22.47 -8.39 -11.03
N ALA A 260 21.14 -8.54 -10.98
CA ALA A 260 20.20 -7.54 -11.49
C ALA A 260 20.34 -6.21 -10.77
N LEU A 261 20.50 -6.22 -9.43
CA LEU A 261 20.69 -5.01 -8.63
C LEU A 261 22.02 -4.32 -8.96
N ASP A 262 23.12 -5.07 -9.08
CA ASP A 262 24.42 -4.54 -9.46
C ASP A 262 24.41 -3.92 -10.88
N GLN A 263 23.69 -4.54 -11.79
CA GLN A 263 23.48 -4.06 -13.17
C GLN A 263 22.39 -3.00 -13.28
N ARG A 264 21.64 -2.70 -12.22
CA ARG A 264 20.48 -1.78 -12.18
C ARG A 264 19.36 -2.21 -13.15
N ARG A 265 19.13 -3.51 -13.29
CA ARG A 265 18.11 -4.10 -14.14
C ARG A 265 16.91 -4.53 -13.32
N PHE A 266 15.73 -4.46 -13.92
CA PHE A 266 14.44 -4.89 -13.33
C PHE A 266 14.10 -4.24 -11.99
N THR A 267 14.69 -3.10 -11.69
CA THR A 267 14.44 -2.28 -10.49
C THR A 267 14.48 -0.79 -10.82
N HIS A 268 13.77 0.02 -10.03
CA HIS A 268 13.80 1.48 -10.15
C HIS A 268 14.59 2.13 -9.02
N VAL A 269 14.71 1.44 -7.87
CA VAL A 269 15.42 1.98 -6.72
C VAL A 269 16.85 1.47 -6.72
N ILE A 270 17.78 2.41 -6.68
CA ILE A 270 19.22 2.13 -6.77
C ILE A 270 20.01 2.87 -5.67
N LYS A 271 21.17 2.33 -5.33
CA LYS A 271 22.10 3.01 -4.43
C LYS A 271 22.60 4.31 -5.04
N PRO A 272 22.71 5.39 -4.22
CA PRO A 272 23.30 6.64 -4.68
C PRO A 272 24.73 6.43 -5.18
N PHE A 273 25.06 7.13 -6.25
CA PHE A 273 26.44 7.22 -6.76
C PHE A 273 26.87 8.68 -6.84
N ASP A 274 28.17 8.92 -6.82
CA ASP A 274 28.71 10.28 -6.88
C ASP A 274 28.50 10.91 -8.26
N LEU A 275 27.75 12.02 -8.31
CA LEU A 275 27.49 12.80 -9.51
C LEU A 275 28.69 13.69 -9.93
N ASN A 276 29.65 13.88 -9.06
CA ASN A 276 30.85 14.69 -9.35
C ASN A 276 31.97 13.88 -9.99
N SER A 277 31.79 12.56 -10.15
CA SER A 277 32.78 11.66 -10.71
C SER A 277 32.51 11.30 -12.16
N GLY A 278 33.58 11.24 -12.98
CA GLY A 278 33.54 10.77 -14.35
C GLY A 278 32.57 11.56 -15.26
N GLU A 279 31.91 10.85 -16.16
CA GLU A 279 30.97 11.42 -17.14
C GLU A 279 29.74 12.07 -16.49
N ARG A 280 29.36 11.62 -15.29
CA ARG A 280 28.18 12.13 -14.56
C ARG A 280 28.31 13.60 -14.16
N ARG A 281 29.51 14.12 -14.14
CA ARG A 281 29.77 15.54 -13.90
C ARG A 281 29.13 16.44 -14.97
N GLY A 282 28.96 15.91 -16.18
CA GLY A 282 28.30 16.60 -17.29
C GLY A 282 26.78 16.42 -17.35
N TRP A 283 26.20 15.63 -16.47
CA TRP A 283 24.75 15.41 -16.46
C TRP A 283 24.01 16.68 -16.03
N ASN A 284 22.88 16.92 -16.66
CA ASN A 284 22.03 18.06 -16.36
C ASN A 284 21.31 17.87 -15.03
N ILE A 285 21.30 18.90 -14.19
CA ILE A 285 20.51 18.92 -12.95
C ILE A 285 19.26 19.75 -13.17
N MET A 286 18.13 19.20 -12.80
CA MET A 286 16.81 19.82 -12.88
C MET A 286 16.09 19.68 -11.54
N ARG A 287 15.00 20.43 -11.36
CA ARG A 287 14.08 20.24 -10.22
C ARG A 287 12.64 20.34 -10.64
N SER A 288 11.77 19.72 -9.88
CA SER A 288 10.33 19.80 -10.00
C SER A 288 9.70 20.08 -8.64
N TYR A 289 8.55 20.75 -8.65
CA TYR A 289 7.93 21.21 -7.43
C TYR A 289 6.40 21.17 -7.50
N ASP A 290 5.80 20.62 -6.45
CA ASP A 290 4.37 20.67 -6.16
C ASP A 290 4.16 21.36 -4.82
N PHE A 291 3.35 22.45 -4.82
CA PHE A 291 3.16 23.29 -3.64
C PHE A 291 2.18 22.66 -2.65
N GLY A 292 2.51 22.72 -1.36
CA GLY A 292 1.63 22.39 -0.27
C GLY A 292 1.87 23.25 0.97
N TYR A 293 0.81 23.49 1.74
CA TYR A 293 0.86 24.14 3.04
C TYR A 293 0.21 23.27 4.13
N GLY A 294 -1.10 23.07 4.05
CA GLY A 294 -1.83 22.12 4.90
C GLY A 294 -1.68 20.67 4.46
N LYS A 295 -1.41 20.46 3.18
CA LYS A 295 -0.94 19.23 2.58
C LYS A 295 0.57 19.33 2.37
N PRO A 296 1.29 18.20 2.24
CA PRO A 296 2.73 18.22 1.96
C PRO A 296 3.08 18.94 0.67
N PHE A 297 4.19 19.68 0.65
CA PHE A 297 4.83 20.04 -0.61
C PHE A 297 5.83 18.96 -1.03
N SER A 298 6.06 18.81 -2.33
CA SER A 298 7.09 17.94 -2.89
C SER A 298 8.05 18.72 -3.77
N LEU A 299 9.34 18.56 -3.54
CA LEU A 299 10.39 19.10 -4.39
C LEU A 299 11.41 18.00 -4.68
N GLY A 300 11.54 17.65 -5.96
CA GLY A 300 12.46 16.64 -6.46
C GLY A 300 13.66 17.26 -7.19
N TYR A 301 14.85 16.71 -6.94
CA TYR A 301 16.04 17.00 -7.73
C TYR A 301 16.35 15.81 -8.64
N TRP A 302 16.64 16.13 -9.90
CA TRP A 302 16.81 15.15 -10.95
C TRP A 302 18.15 15.36 -11.66
N ALA A 303 18.88 14.25 -11.85
CA ALA A 303 19.97 14.22 -12.81
C ALA A 303 19.44 13.57 -14.10
N VAL A 304 19.85 14.11 -15.23
CA VAL A 304 19.46 13.61 -16.56
C VAL A 304 20.73 13.25 -17.31
N ASP A 305 20.85 11.97 -17.69
CA ASP A 305 21.99 11.49 -18.46
C ASP A 305 21.91 11.87 -19.94
N TYR A 306 22.89 11.47 -20.71
CA TYR A 306 22.98 11.79 -22.14
C TYR A 306 21.92 11.09 -23.00
N GLU A 307 21.30 10.01 -22.46
CA GLU A 307 20.24 9.26 -23.14
C GLU A 307 18.84 9.75 -22.73
N GLY A 308 18.78 10.71 -21.81
CA GLY A 308 17.52 11.28 -21.30
C GLY A 308 16.85 10.45 -20.18
N THR A 309 17.58 9.50 -19.60
CA THR A 309 17.13 8.78 -18.42
C THR A 309 17.11 9.71 -17.21
N LEU A 310 16.01 9.68 -16.45
CA LEU A 310 15.85 10.49 -15.25
C LEU A 310 16.37 9.72 -14.02
N TYR A 311 17.14 10.40 -13.20
CA TYR A 311 17.57 9.91 -11.89
C TYR A 311 17.07 10.87 -10.83
N ARG A 312 16.07 10.46 -10.03
CA ARG A 312 15.67 11.22 -8.84
C ARG A 312 16.76 11.04 -7.78
N ILE A 313 17.54 12.07 -7.59
CA ILE A 313 18.77 12.00 -6.77
C ILE A 313 18.55 12.45 -5.34
N MET A 314 17.61 13.35 -5.11
CA MET A 314 17.26 13.91 -3.81
C MET A 314 15.84 14.46 -3.83
N GLU A 315 15.29 14.69 -2.63
CA GLU A 315 13.99 15.30 -2.44
C GLU A 315 13.92 16.13 -1.16
N MET A 316 13.03 17.13 -1.16
CA MET A 316 12.52 17.75 0.05
C MET A 316 11.02 17.56 0.09
N TYR A 317 10.51 16.95 1.16
CA TYR A 317 9.13 16.62 1.30
C TYR A 317 8.56 17.20 2.60
N GLY A 318 7.59 18.09 2.45
CA GLY A 318 7.03 18.86 3.56
C GLY A 318 5.89 18.15 4.29
N CYS A 319 6.10 16.92 4.70
CA CYS A 319 5.15 16.12 5.47
C CYS A 319 5.52 16.10 6.95
N THR A 320 4.53 16.11 7.84
CA THR A 320 4.72 15.82 9.27
C THR A 320 4.93 14.32 9.48
N GLN A 321 4.95 13.86 10.72
CA GLN A 321 4.93 12.42 11.03
C GLN A 321 3.59 11.77 10.65
N THR A 322 2.52 12.55 10.52
CA THR A 322 1.23 12.07 10.03
C THR A 322 1.24 12.07 8.50
N PRO A 323 1.01 10.94 7.83
CA PRO A 323 0.91 10.88 6.38
C PRO A 323 -0.10 11.89 5.82
N ASN A 324 0.22 12.51 4.68
CA ASN A 324 -0.60 13.48 3.99
C ASN A 324 -0.93 14.77 4.79
N GLU A 325 -0.15 15.07 5.85
CA GLU A 325 -0.27 16.31 6.62
C GLU A 325 0.96 17.20 6.40
N GLY A 326 0.75 18.42 5.87
CA GLY A 326 1.82 19.38 5.57
C GLY A 326 2.42 20.02 6.82
N VAL A 327 3.72 20.35 6.76
CA VAL A 327 4.48 21.03 7.83
C VAL A 327 4.06 22.49 8.04
N LYS A 328 3.15 23.01 7.24
CA LYS A 328 2.60 24.39 7.31
C LYS A 328 3.68 25.49 7.21
N TRP A 329 4.74 25.23 6.46
CA TRP A 329 5.72 26.26 6.13
C TRP A 329 5.18 27.21 5.08
N SER A 330 5.35 28.50 5.31
CA SER A 330 5.03 29.50 4.29
C SER A 330 5.93 29.32 3.04
N PRO A 331 5.53 29.83 1.87
CA PRO A 331 6.38 29.82 0.67
C PRO A 331 7.78 30.40 0.95
N ASP A 332 7.86 31.49 1.73
CA ASP A 332 9.11 32.10 2.12
C ASP A 332 10.03 31.16 2.90
N GLU A 333 9.48 30.45 3.89
CA GLU A 333 10.24 29.47 4.66
C GLU A 333 10.66 28.27 3.82
N GLN A 334 9.79 27.78 2.93
CA GLN A 334 10.11 26.67 2.02
C GLN A 334 11.31 27.03 1.13
N PHE A 335 11.25 28.16 0.43
CA PHE A 335 12.32 28.53 -0.51
C PHE A 335 13.59 29.02 0.16
N ARG A 336 13.52 29.59 1.34
CA ARG A 336 14.71 29.86 2.16
C ARG A 336 15.48 28.53 2.44
N ARG A 337 14.77 27.48 2.87
CA ARG A 337 15.36 26.16 3.13
C ARG A 337 15.88 25.48 1.86
N VAL A 338 15.15 25.61 0.76
CA VAL A 338 15.60 25.11 -0.55
C VAL A 338 16.91 25.77 -0.96
N ALA A 339 17.00 27.11 -0.88
CA ALA A 339 18.21 27.85 -1.23
C ALA A 339 19.40 27.52 -0.32
N GLU A 340 19.17 27.33 0.98
CA GLU A 340 20.17 26.87 1.93
C GLU A 340 20.69 25.47 1.56
N PHE A 341 19.77 24.54 1.30
CA PHE A 341 20.10 23.17 0.89
C PHE A 341 20.92 23.13 -0.42
N GLU A 342 20.52 23.87 -1.44
CA GLU A 342 21.22 23.93 -2.73
C GLU A 342 22.65 24.49 -2.60
N ARG A 343 22.84 25.45 -1.71
CA ARG A 343 24.15 26.05 -1.45
C ARG A 343 25.10 25.09 -0.72
N GLU A 344 24.58 24.22 0.10
CA GLU A 344 25.39 23.35 0.98
C GLU A 344 25.60 21.95 0.41
N HIS A 345 24.65 21.43 -0.35
CA HIS A 345 24.68 20.05 -0.79
C HIS A 345 25.79 19.79 -1.82
N PRO A 346 26.67 18.78 -1.62
CA PRO A 346 27.86 18.55 -2.47
C PRO A 346 27.58 18.37 -3.96
N TRP A 347 26.41 17.83 -4.32
CA TRP A 347 26.02 17.62 -5.72
C TRP A 347 25.38 18.84 -6.38
N LEU A 348 24.95 19.84 -5.62
CA LEU A 348 24.27 21.04 -6.12
C LEU A 348 25.17 22.27 -6.03
N LYS A 349 26.06 22.31 -5.02
CA LYS A 349 26.94 23.44 -4.78
C LYS A 349 27.75 23.82 -6.02
N GLY A 350 27.48 25.01 -6.55
CA GLY A 350 28.18 25.53 -7.74
C GLY A 350 27.74 24.90 -9.06
N ARG A 351 26.76 24.00 -9.07
CA ARG A 351 26.13 23.52 -10.29
C ARG A 351 24.95 24.41 -10.71
N LYS A 352 24.81 24.61 -11.99
CA LYS A 352 23.61 25.26 -12.55
C LYS A 352 22.47 24.22 -12.62
N ILE A 353 21.34 24.54 -11.98
CA ILE A 353 20.09 23.85 -12.23
C ILE A 353 19.54 24.44 -13.54
N ILE A 354 19.48 23.61 -14.59
CA ILE A 354 19.23 24.09 -15.96
C ILE A 354 17.75 24.35 -16.23
N ASP A 355 16.87 23.67 -15.49
CA ASP A 355 15.43 23.82 -15.63
C ASP A 355 14.74 23.49 -14.30
N SER A 356 13.59 24.13 -14.07
CA SER A 356 12.78 23.93 -12.88
C SER A 356 11.32 24.05 -13.25
N VAL A 357 10.59 22.97 -13.11
CA VAL A 357 9.17 22.89 -13.45
C VAL A 357 8.31 22.82 -12.19
N ALA A 358 7.17 23.49 -12.17
CA ALA A 358 6.29 23.45 -11.01
C ALA A 358 4.81 23.45 -11.42
N ASP A 359 3.95 23.10 -10.44
CA ASP A 359 2.50 23.23 -10.59
C ASP A 359 2.16 24.65 -11.10
N PRO A 360 1.38 24.77 -12.19
CA PRO A 360 0.91 26.06 -12.68
C PRO A 360 0.20 26.93 -11.64
N ALA A 361 -0.42 26.35 -10.62
CA ALA A 361 -1.10 27.08 -9.56
C ALA A 361 -0.16 28.01 -8.76
N ILE A 362 1.16 27.73 -8.70
CA ILE A 362 2.11 28.60 -7.98
C ILE A 362 2.30 29.95 -8.64
N PHE A 363 1.88 30.15 -9.88
CA PHE A 363 1.98 31.41 -10.64
C PHE A 363 0.75 32.31 -10.48
N ASP A 364 -0.27 31.85 -9.75
CA ASP A 364 -1.49 32.64 -9.51
C ASP A 364 -1.19 33.82 -8.57
N ALA A 365 -1.23 35.03 -9.11
CA ALA A 365 -1.07 36.31 -8.40
C ALA A 365 -2.40 36.99 -8.07
N SER A 366 -3.54 36.34 -8.27
CA SER A 366 -4.87 36.94 -8.10
C SER A 366 -5.15 37.47 -6.68
N ARG A 367 -4.41 36.95 -5.69
CA ARG A 367 -4.56 37.28 -4.25
C ARG A 367 -3.33 37.98 -3.66
N GLY A 368 -2.41 38.49 -4.49
CA GLY A 368 -1.18 39.14 -4.07
C GLY A 368 0.06 38.55 -4.74
N GLU A 369 1.20 38.57 -4.04
CA GLU A 369 2.43 37.97 -4.52
C GLU A 369 2.24 36.45 -4.75
N SER A 370 2.64 35.92 -5.90
CA SER A 370 2.54 34.51 -6.20
C SER A 370 3.62 33.70 -5.44
N VAL A 371 3.40 32.38 -5.31
CA VAL A 371 4.40 31.47 -4.75
C VAL A 371 5.67 31.47 -5.60
N ALA A 372 5.53 31.58 -6.94
CA ALA A 372 6.63 31.66 -7.86
C ALA A 372 7.44 32.99 -7.68
N ASP A 373 6.77 34.11 -7.43
CA ASP A 373 7.46 35.38 -7.15
C ASP A 373 8.27 35.30 -5.85
N THR A 374 7.70 34.60 -4.84
CA THR A 374 8.42 34.35 -3.58
C THR A 374 9.68 33.49 -3.83
N ALA A 375 9.62 32.48 -4.69
CA ALA A 375 10.77 31.64 -5.05
C ALA A 375 11.86 32.47 -5.74
N MET A 376 11.50 33.41 -6.63
CA MET A 376 12.44 34.27 -7.34
C MET A 376 13.29 35.12 -6.39
N ARG A 377 12.78 35.54 -5.23
CA ARG A 377 13.56 36.26 -4.21
C ARG A 377 14.76 35.46 -3.68
N TYR A 378 14.67 34.13 -3.75
CA TYR A 378 15.72 33.21 -3.35
C TYR A 378 16.58 32.71 -4.53
N GLY A 379 16.42 33.30 -5.71
CA GLY A 379 17.13 32.90 -6.92
C GLY A 379 16.63 31.61 -7.54
N ILE A 380 15.40 31.23 -7.20
CA ILE A 380 14.75 29.99 -7.67
C ILE A 380 13.71 30.38 -8.72
N TYR A 381 13.92 29.95 -9.97
CA TYR A 381 13.06 30.29 -11.10
C TYR A 381 12.35 29.03 -11.59
N PHE A 382 11.04 29.05 -11.54
CA PHE A 382 10.21 27.96 -12.05
C PHE A 382 9.59 28.32 -13.40
N THR A 383 9.31 27.29 -14.19
CA THR A 383 8.44 27.34 -15.36
C THR A 383 7.16 26.57 -15.07
N PRO A 384 5.99 27.00 -15.57
CA PRO A 384 4.75 26.26 -15.36
C PRO A 384 4.80 24.91 -16.05
N GLY A 385 4.48 23.85 -15.30
CA GLY A 385 4.34 22.50 -15.79
C GLY A 385 3.08 22.31 -16.63
N ASP A 386 3.09 21.32 -17.50
CA ASP A 386 1.89 20.90 -18.20
C ASP A 386 0.95 20.16 -17.23
N ASN A 387 -0.28 20.69 -17.09
CA ASN A 387 -1.25 20.19 -16.12
C ASN A 387 -2.21 19.13 -16.68
N HIS A 388 -2.01 18.64 -17.91
CA HIS A 388 -2.81 17.56 -18.46
C HIS A 388 -2.50 16.24 -17.74
N ARG A 389 -3.39 15.83 -16.84
CA ARG A 389 -3.16 14.68 -15.92
C ARG A 389 -2.97 13.38 -16.68
N ILE A 390 -3.92 12.97 -17.52
CA ILE A 390 -3.87 11.66 -18.19
C ILE A 390 -2.64 11.50 -19.09
N PRO A 391 -2.32 12.43 -20.02
CA PRO A 391 -1.07 12.36 -20.77
C PRO A 391 0.16 12.34 -19.87
N GLY A 392 0.11 13.08 -18.75
CA GLY A 392 1.21 13.12 -17.79
C GLY A 392 1.43 11.79 -17.09
N TRP A 393 0.38 11.13 -16.66
CA TRP A 393 0.48 9.79 -16.08
C TRP A 393 1.07 8.79 -17.07
N MET A 394 0.66 8.85 -18.34
CA MET A 394 1.25 8.00 -19.37
C MET A 394 2.76 8.23 -19.52
N GLN A 395 3.26 9.49 -19.37
CA GLN A 395 4.69 9.76 -19.38
C GLN A 395 5.42 9.16 -18.18
N VAL A 396 4.78 9.07 -17.02
CA VAL A 396 5.35 8.37 -15.85
C VAL A 396 5.38 6.86 -16.10
N HIS A 397 4.28 6.27 -16.59
CA HIS A 397 4.22 4.85 -16.95
C HIS A 397 5.30 4.45 -17.95
N TYR A 398 5.49 5.24 -19.04
CA TYR A 398 6.53 4.95 -20.05
C TYR A 398 7.94 4.97 -19.46
N ARG A 399 8.19 5.79 -18.44
CA ARG A 399 9.50 5.85 -17.79
C ARG A 399 9.73 4.71 -16.79
N PHE A 400 8.65 4.14 -16.25
CA PHE A 400 8.74 2.96 -15.39
C PHE A 400 8.80 1.65 -16.17
N GLN A 401 8.42 1.63 -17.45
CA GLN A 401 8.54 0.41 -18.26
C GLN A 401 10.00 0.02 -18.44
N PHE A 402 10.29 -1.27 -18.26
CA PHE A 402 11.59 -1.82 -18.59
C PHE A 402 11.70 -2.08 -20.10
N ASP A 403 12.85 -1.77 -20.66
CA ASP A 403 13.18 -2.17 -22.02
C ASP A 403 13.47 -3.69 -22.12
N GLU A 404 13.81 -4.17 -23.30
CA GLU A 404 14.11 -5.59 -23.56
C GLU A 404 15.32 -6.11 -22.75
N ASN A 405 16.19 -5.22 -22.30
CA ASN A 405 17.36 -5.51 -21.49
C ASN A 405 17.09 -5.35 -19.98
N GLY A 406 15.90 -4.88 -19.60
CA GLY A 406 15.49 -4.69 -18.22
C GLY A 406 15.85 -3.32 -17.61
N TYR A 407 16.15 -2.31 -18.43
CA TYR A 407 16.46 -0.96 -17.97
C TYR A 407 15.22 -0.05 -18.06
N PRO A 408 14.86 0.67 -16.98
CA PRO A 408 13.81 1.69 -17.02
C PRO A 408 14.39 3.03 -17.52
N ARG A 409 13.49 3.95 -17.84
CA ARG A 409 13.85 5.35 -18.18
C ARG A 409 13.79 6.29 -16.98
N MET A 410 13.56 5.76 -15.77
CA MET A 410 13.60 6.51 -14.51
C MET A 410 14.14 5.66 -13.38
N TYR A 411 15.13 6.19 -12.68
CA TYR A 411 15.69 5.64 -11.45
C TYR A 411 15.46 6.57 -10.27
N VAL A 412 15.44 6.01 -9.07
CA VAL A 412 15.26 6.72 -7.80
C VAL A 412 16.34 6.27 -6.84
N PHE A 413 17.03 7.21 -6.23
CA PHE A 413 18.02 6.89 -5.20
C PHE A 413 17.34 6.47 -3.89
N GLU A 414 17.94 5.54 -3.16
CA GLU A 414 17.41 5.01 -1.88
C GLU A 414 17.17 6.08 -0.81
N ASN A 415 17.77 7.26 -0.93
CA ASN A 415 17.56 8.40 -0.03
C ASN A 415 16.26 9.17 -0.32
N CYS A 416 15.61 8.97 -1.47
CA CYS A 416 14.32 9.56 -1.81
C CYS A 416 13.17 8.80 -1.12
N LYS A 417 13.07 8.96 0.20
CA LYS A 417 12.16 8.14 1.04
C LYS A 417 10.69 8.42 0.80
N ALA A 418 10.31 9.67 0.52
CA ALA A 418 8.92 10.03 0.24
C ALA A 418 8.46 9.40 -1.07
N PHE A 419 9.24 9.51 -2.15
CA PHE A 419 8.95 8.86 -3.41
C PHE A 419 8.78 7.34 -3.25
N ILE A 420 9.77 6.68 -2.61
CA ILE A 420 9.78 5.23 -2.41
C ILE A 420 8.58 4.77 -1.58
N ARG A 421 8.10 5.61 -0.66
CA ARG A 421 6.95 5.33 0.19
C ARG A 421 5.62 5.56 -0.52
N THR A 422 5.47 6.68 -1.24
CA THR A 422 4.15 7.11 -1.75
C THR A 422 3.82 6.50 -3.11
N ILE A 423 4.75 6.48 -4.07
CA ILE A 423 4.47 6.02 -5.45
C ILE A 423 3.89 4.61 -5.51
N PRO A 424 4.41 3.61 -4.78
CA PRO A 424 3.84 2.25 -4.82
C PRO A 424 2.43 2.15 -4.25
N LEU A 425 1.98 3.15 -3.48
CA LEU A 425 0.68 3.15 -2.81
C LEU A 425 -0.41 3.87 -3.61
N MET A 426 -0.06 4.48 -4.74
CA MET A 426 -1.03 5.17 -5.59
C MET A 426 -2.00 4.17 -6.22
N MET A 427 -3.28 4.54 -6.20
CA MET A 427 -4.38 3.72 -6.72
C MET A 427 -5.14 4.48 -7.80
N PHE A 428 -5.87 3.73 -8.64
CA PHE A 428 -6.81 4.32 -9.58
C PHE A 428 -7.97 4.99 -8.83
N SER A 429 -8.45 6.10 -9.37
CA SER A 429 -9.64 6.77 -8.85
C SER A 429 -10.90 5.93 -9.09
N ASP A 430 -11.74 5.76 -8.06
CA ASP A 430 -13.03 5.07 -8.18
C ASP A 430 -14.01 5.78 -9.12
N THR A 431 -13.84 7.11 -9.30
CA THR A 431 -14.73 7.95 -10.12
C THR A 431 -14.19 8.25 -11.51
N LYS A 432 -12.87 8.17 -11.70
CA LYS A 432 -12.15 8.44 -12.95
C LYS A 432 -11.15 7.33 -13.22
N PRO A 433 -11.54 6.25 -13.91
CA PRO A 433 -10.72 5.04 -14.07
C PRO A 433 -9.34 5.23 -14.72
N GLU A 434 -9.10 6.34 -15.41
CA GLU A 434 -7.83 6.66 -16.06
C GLU A 434 -6.95 7.62 -15.23
N ASP A 435 -7.47 8.10 -14.09
CA ASP A 435 -6.79 9.06 -13.23
C ASP A 435 -6.41 8.40 -11.89
N LEU A 436 -5.46 9.04 -11.23
CA LEU A 436 -5.00 8.68 -9.89
C LEU A 436 -6.00 9.18 -8.84
N ASP A 437 -6.19 8.43 -7.76
CA ASP A 437 -7.00 8.83 -6.61
C ASP A 437 -6.30 9.97 -5.84
N THR A 438 -6.91 11.17 -5.92
CA THR A 438 -6.38 12.40 -5.30
C THR A 438 -6.67 12.52 -3.80
N ASP A 439 -7.43 11.60 -3.21
CA ASP A 439 -7.62 11.53 -1.76
C ASP A 439 -6.40 10.90 -1.06
N LEU A 440 -5.54 10.23 -1.83
CA LEU A 440 -4.27 9.68 -1.36
C LEU A 440 -3.18 10.76 -1.22
N GLU A 441 -2.00 10.34 -0.81
CA GLU A 441 -0.82 11.21 -0.67
C GLU A 441 -0.11 11.34 -2.03
N ASP A 442 -0.72 12.05 -2.98
CA ASP A 442 -0.36 12.11 -4.41
C ASP A 442 0.68 13.19 -4.77
N HIS A 443 1.10 14.02 -3.81
CA HIS A 443 1.96 15.19 -4.06
C HIS A 443 3.29 14.86 -4.74
N VAL A 444 3.92 13.73 -4.38
CA VAL A 444 5.13 13.27 -5.07
C VAL A 444 4.81 12.84 -6.50
N ALA A 445 3.67 12.17 -6.70
CA ALA A 445 3.26 11.71 -8.02
C ALA A 445 2.99 12.90 -8.97
N ASP A 446 2.27 13.93 -8.49
CA ASP A 446 2.03 15.16 -9.27
C ASP A 446 3.32 15.92 -9.60
N GLU A 447 4.23 16.07 -8.64
CA GLU A 447 5.55 16.67 -8.87
C GLU A 447 6.34 15.89 -9.94
N VAL A 448 6.36 14.56 -9.87
CA VAL A 448 7.00 13.66 -10.85
C VAL A 448 6.36 13.80 -12.23
N ARG A 449 5.04 13.92 -12.28
CA ARG A 449 4.29 14.13 -13.52
C ARG A 449 4.72 15.42 -14.24
N TYR A 450 4.87 16.52 -13.51
CA TYR A 450 5.39 17.77 -14.10
C TYR A 450 6.80 17.59 -14.67
N MET A 451 7.68 16.88 -13.95
CA MET A 451 9.02 16.57 -14.45
C MET A 451 8.97 15.74 -15.74
N CYS A 452 8.14 14.69 -15.78
CA CYS A 452 8.02 13.82 -16.95
C CYS A 452 7.45 14.55 -18.17
N MET A 453 6.47 15.44 -17.95
CA MET A 453 5.86 16.26 -18.99
C MET A 453 6.81 17.35 -19.53
N SER A 454 7.74 17.84 -18.74
CA SER A 454 8.77 18.78 -19.22
C SER A 454 9.76 18.12 -20.19
N ARG A 455 9.84 16.79 -20.17
CA ARG A 455 10.73 15.97 -21.02
C ARG A 455 10.01 14.70 -21.53
N PRO A 456 9.00 14.85 -22.39
CA PRO A 456 8.23 13.71 -22.86
C PRO A 456 9.08 12.73 -23.66
N ILE A 457 8.80 11.43 -23.50
CA ILE A 457 9.43 10.36 -24.27
C ILE A 457 8.39 9.57 -25.05
N THR A 458 8.84 8.90 -26.12
CA THR A 458 8.01 7.93 -26.82
C THR A 458 7.94 6.62 -26.03
N PRO A 459 6.79 5.92 -26.04
CA PRO A 459 6.66 4.63 -25.36
C PRO A 459 7.64 3.61 -25.93
N ILE A 460 8.13 2.74 -25.05
CA ILE A 460 8.84 1.53 -25.47
C ILE A 460 7.76 0.61 -26.06
N ILE A 461 7.76 0.46 -27.39
CA ILE A 461 6.86 -0.48 -28.05
C ILE A 461 7.53 -1.85 -27.92
N PRO A 462 6.95 -2.80 -27.14
CA PRO A 462 7.48 -4.15 -27.10
C PRO A 462 7.48 -4.67 -28.55
N GLN A 463 8.63 -4.99 -29.10
CA GLN A 463 8.65 -5.77 -30.32
C GLN A 463 7.89 -7.04 -30.00
N LYS A 464 6.73 -7.24 -30.65
CA LYS A 464 6.11 -8.55 -30.65
C LYS A 464 7.20 -9.47 -31.18
N ARG A 465 7.86 -10.21 -30.29
CA ARG A 465 8.50 -11.45 -30.71
C ARG A 465 7.36 -12.21 -31.37
N ASP A 466 7.45 -12.35 -32.68
CA ASP A 466 6.63 -13.35 -33.36
C ASP A 466 6.92 -14.65 -32.61
N MET A 467 6.06 -14.94 -31.63
CA MET A 467 5.98 -16.31 -31.15
C MET A 467 5.64 -17.09 -32.44
N ILE A 468 6.63 -17.73 -32.99
CA ILE A 468 6.39 -18.80 -33.94
C ILE A 468 5.64 -19.83 -33.07
N ILE A 469 4.33 -19.61 -32.94
CA ILE A 469 3.43 -20.66 -32.51
C ILE A 469 3.59 -21.67 -33.61
N SER A 470 4.33 -22.72 -33.33
CA SER A 470 4.42 -23.90 -34.20
C SER A 470 3.09 -24.65 -34.06
N ASP A 471 2.01 -23.96 -34.37
CA ASP A 471 0.73 -24.60 -34.65
C ASP A 471 0.80 -25.18 -36.05
N PRO A 472 0.75 -26.50 -36.21
CA PRO A 472 0.76 -27.14 -37.53
C PRO A 472 -0.33 -26.58 -38.45
N LEU A 473 -1.44 -26.10 -37.93
CA LEU A 473 -2.52 -25.45 -38.68
C LEU A 473 -2.12 -24.09 -39.26
N ASN A 474 -1.26 -23.33 -38.61
CA ASN A 474 -0.75 -22.05 -39.12
C ASN A 474 0.21 -22.20 -40.30
N GLN A 475 0.94 -23.31 -40.38
CA GLN A 475 1.78 -23.63 -41.53
C GLN A 475 0.95 -23.94 -42.77
N TYR A 476 -0.20 -24.57 -42.61
CA TYR A 476 -1.12 -24.86 -43.72
C TYR A 476 -1.76 -23.58 -44.29
N THR A 477 -2.12 -22.63 -43.44
CA THR A 477 -2.77 -21.36 -43.86
C THR A 477 -1.82 -20.48 -44.66
N GLN A 478 -0.54 -20.40 -44.29
CA GLN A 478 0.48 -19.65 -45.06
C GLN A 478 0.82 -20.29 -46.39
N ALA A 479 0.81 -21.62 -46.49
CA ALA A 479 1.04 -22.35 -47.74
C ALA A 479 -0.13 -22.19 -48.71
N GLN A 480 -1.37 -22.09 -48.24
CA GLN A 480 -2.56 -21.85 -49.07
C GLN A 480 -2.63 -20.40 -49.57
N LEU A 481 -2.27 -19.40 -48.76
CA LEU A 481 -2.23 -18.00 -49.17
C LEU A 481 -1.19 -17.72 -50.26
N ARG A 482 -0.10 -18.48 -50.31
CA ARG A 482 0.92 -18.37 -51.37
C ARG A 482 0.51 -19.01 -52.70
N ARG A 483 -0.53 -19.88 -52.74
CA ARG A 483 -1.05 -20.53 -53.94
C ARG A 483 -2.23 -19.83 -54.61
N GLY A 484 -2.79 -18.83 -53.96
CA GLY A 484 -4.01 -18.11 -54.41
C GLY A 484 -3.76 -16.87 -55.30
N TYR A 485 -2.51 -16.52 -55.59
CA TYR A 485 -2.16 -15.45 -56.54
C TYR A 485 -1.24 -15.96 -57.63
N LYS A 486 -1.82 -16.66 -58.60
CA LYS A 486 -1.32 -16.79 -59.96
C LYS A 486 -2.46 -16.64 -60.93
#